data_183b6daec786f0c9c114beeef95848cd
#
_entry.id   183b6daec786f0c9c114beeef95848cd
#
_cell.length_a   1.000
_cell.length_b   1.000
_cell.length_c   1.000
_cell.angle_alpha   90.00
_cell.angle_beta   90.00
_cell.angle_gamma   90.00
#
_symmetry.space_group_name_H-M   'P 1'
#
loop_
_entity.id
_entity.type
_entity.pdbx_description
1 polymer ?
#
loop_
_entity_poly.entity_id
_entity_poly.type
_entity_poly.pdbx_seq_one_letter_code
_entity_poly.pdbx_strand_id
1 'polypeptide(L)'
;YLPMSEYLGDGRVRGLGGDEIEVSARRVVTSLVEIIVPSMRRPSYAVADDVDCVPPNALPRIREPRDRYVIVGAGKTATDACLWLLRHNIPASHLTWIKPRDSWVLDRAAVQPGKQFAKGVLRDFSAQLAAVVEADSLSDLFTRLEARGCLVRIDQTVEPTMYRCAILSQAELAELRRIEDVVRMGHVQSIGPGRITLDGGTRDIESSALYIDCSADGFAHRDPATVFSGNHISLQAVRTCQPAFSAAVIAHVEAAYPDDDTRNAFCGPVPYPRDPADWLRMMLAFNKNQLQWFSDPDMMAWVDAARLNVLHHVSAAVSERAREKIISVLSSQLPAINDKLEILLAQAD
;
A
#
# COMPACT_ATOMS: atom_id res chain seq x y z
N TYR A 1 16.38 -24.25 3.80
CA TYR A 1 15.25 -23.35 3.52
C TYR A 1 13.94 -24.00 3.95
N LEU A 2 13.24 -23.41 4.91
CA LEU A 2 11.93 -23.83 5.39
C LEU A 2 10.90 -22.77 4.96
N PRO A 3 10.19 -22.97 3.84
CA PRO A 3 9.17 -22.04 3.40
C PRO A 3 7.98 -22.02 4.37
N MET A 4 7.36 -20.86 4.52
CA MET A 4 6.14 -20.70 5.34
C MET A 4 6.30 -21.21 6.78
N SER A 5 7.48 -21.00 7.37
CA SER A 5 7.76 -21.42 8.75
C SER A 5 7.34 -20.33 9.75
N GLU A 6 6.98 -20.76 10.96
CA GLU A 6 6.59 -19.94 12.09
C GLU A 6 7.70 -19.93 13.14
N TYR A 7 8.11 -18.77 13.61
CA TYR A 7 8.98 -18.64 14.77
C TYR A 7 8.16 -18.74 16.06
N LEU A 8 8.46 -19.73 16.89
CA LEU A 8 7.71 -20.03 18.10
C LEU A 8 8.24 -19.32 19.37
N GLY A 9 9.37 -18.61 19.24
CA GLY A 9 10.14 -18.11 20.37
C GLY A 9 11.23 -19.10 20.81
N ASP A 10 12.14 -18.62 21.65
CA ASP A 10 13.23 -19.40 22.26
C ASP A 10 14.08 -20.20 21.26
N GLY A 11 14.28 -19.66 20.07
CA GLY A 11 15.08 -20.30 19.03
C GLY A 11 14.39 -21.45 18.31
N ARG A 12 13.09 -21.68 18.48
CA ARG A 12 12.34 -22.73 17.81
C ARG A 12 11.59 -22.21 16.59
N VAL A 13 11.66 -22.95 15.52
CA VAL A 13 10.95 -22.67 14.25
C VAL A 13 10.16 -23.91 13.84
N ARG A 14 8.88 -23.72 13.53
CA ARG A 14 7.98 -24.77 13.03
C ARG A 14 7.78 -24.63 11.54
N GLY A 15 8.04 -25.69 10.76
CA GLY A 15 7.73 -25.75 9.34
C GLY A 15 6.25 -26.11 9.08
N LEU A 16 5.81 -26.01 7.80
CA LEU A 16 4.46 -26.35 7.36
C LEU A 16 4.05 -27.80 7.69
N GLY A 17 5.00 -28.73 7.72
CA GLY A 17 4.76 -30.15 8.07
C GLY A 17 4.57 -30.39 9.56
N GLY A 18 4.71 -29.37 10.40
CA GLY A 18 4.67 -29.49 11.86
C GLY A 18 6.02 -29.83 12.50
N ASP A 19 7.07 -30.07 11.70
CA ASP A 19 8.41 -30.34 12.20
C ASP A 19 8.98 -29.08 12.87
N GLU A 20 9.53 -29.24 14.07
CA GLU A 20 10.20 -28.16 14.78
C GLU A 20 11.72 -28.34 14.72
N ILE A 21 12.42 -27.24 14.48
CA ILE A 21 13.89 -27.19 14.54
C ILE A 21 14.34 -26.15 15.54
N GLU A 22 15.46 -26.39 16.19
CA GLU A 22 16.17 -25.43 17.01
C GLU A 22 17.14 -24.61 16.16
N VAL A 23 17.11 -23.29 16.31
CA VAL A 23 17.99 -22.36 15.62
C VAL A 23 18.75 -21.53 16.67
N SER A 24 20.07 -21.66 16.68
CA SER A 24 20.93 -20.79 17.44
C SER A 24 21.38 -19.63 16.54
N ALA A 25 20.88 -18.43 16.83
CA ALA A 25 21.18 -17.23 16.05
C ALA A 25 21.40 -16.03 16.97
N ARG A 26 22.30 -15.14 16.58
CA ARG A 26 22.50 -13.86 17.27
C ARG A 26 21.26 -12.98 17.19
N ARG A 27 20.59 -13.02 16.03
CA ARG A 27 19.34 -12.31 15.74
C ARG A 27 18.36 -13.23 15.05
N VAL A 28 17.11 -13.12 15.42
CA VAL A 28 15.98 -13.73 14.72
C VAL A 28 15.17 -12.61 14.08
N VAL A 29 15.02 -12.68 12.77
CA VAL A 29 14.29 -11.66 12.00
C VAL A 29 12.98 -12.29 11.52
N THR A 30 11.85 -11.73 11.94
CA THR A 30 10.52 -12.12 11.44
C THR A 30 9.88 -10.97 10.69
N SER A 31 9.02 -11.27 9.75
CA SER A 31 8.27 -10.25 9.02
C SER A 31 6.84 -10.15 9.55
N LEU A 32 6.45 -8.95 9.96
CA LEU A 32 5.04 -8.62 10.19
C LEU A 32 4.32 -8.24 8.88
N VAL A 33 5.06 -8.09 7.79
CA VAL A 33 4.50 -7.85 6.45
C VAL A 33 4.17 -9.20 5.84
N GLU A 34 2.93 -9.64 6.01
CA GLU A 34 2.38 -10.82 5.36
C GLU A 34 1.64 -10.38 4.09
N ILE A 35 2.02 -10.93 2.96
CA ILE A 35 1.38 -10.63 1.68
C ILE A 35 0.50 -11.81 1.28
N ILE A 36 -0.80 -11.55 1.15
CA ILE A 36 -1.78 -12.50 0.68
C ILE A 36 -2.15 -12.14 -0.76
N VAL A 37 -1.91 -13.06 -1.69
CA VAL A 37 -2.26 -12.87 -3.11
C VAL A 37 -3.29 -13.91 -3.56
N PRO A 38 -4.13 -13.61 -4.55
CA PRO A 38 -5.21 -14.50 -4.97
C PRO A 38 -4.76 -15.90 -5.37
N SER A 39 -3.55 -16.02 -5.95
CA SER A 39 -3.00 -17.32 -6.37
C SER A 39 -2.54 -18.24 -5.22
N MET A 40 -2.47 -17.74 -3.98
CA MET A 40 -2.03 -18.52 -2.82
C MET A 40 -3.20 -19.21 -2.09
N ARG A 41 -4.43 -18.81 -2.37
CA ARG A 41 -5.62 -19.36 -1.70
C ARG A 41 -6.81 -19.44 -2.66
N ARG A 42 -7.80 -20.23 -2.29
CA ARG A 42 -9.10 -20.21 -2.95
C ARG A 42 -9.81 -18.87 -2.64
N PRO A 43 -10.74 -18.42 -3.50
CA PRO A 43 -11.60 -17.28 -3.18
C PRO A 43 -12.23 -17.44 -1.79
N SER A 44 -12.45 -16.33 -1.09
CA SER A 44 -13.10 -16.32 0.24
C SER A 44 -14.62 -16.49 0.17
N TYR A 45 -15.17 -16.53 -1.03
CA TYR A 45 -16.58 -16.73 -1.35
C TYR A 45 -16.79 -18.05 -2.09
N ALA A 46 -18.02 -18.55 -2.07
CA ALA A 46 -18.35 -19.80 -2.74
C ALA A 46 -18.35 -19.63 -4.26
N VAL A 47 -17.76 -20.61 -4.97
CA VAL A 47 -17.77 -20.68 -6.44
C VAL A 47 -18.28 -22.06 -6.82
N ALA A 48 -19.31 -22.12 -7.67
CA ALA A 48 -19.86 -23.38 -8.17
C ALA A 48 -18.83 -24.12 -9.07
N ASP A 49 -18.87 -25.44 -9.09
CA ASP A 49 -17.88 -26.28 -9.77
C ASP A 49 -17.85 -26.09 -11.30
N ASP A 50 -18.98 -25.65 -11.89
CA ASP A 50 -19.16 -25.38 -13.30
C ASP A 50 -18.85 -23.92 -13.69
N VAL A 51 -18.30 -23.12 -12.79
CA VAL A 51 -17.90 -21.73 -13.05
C VAL A 51 -16.38 -21.61 -13.20
N ASP A 52 -15.96 -21.02 -14.30
CA ASP A 52 -14.54 -20.70 -14.53
C ASP A 52 -14.11 -19.49 -13.68
N CYS A 53 -13.42 -19.75 -12.57
CA CYS A 53 -12.85 -18.71 -11.70
C CYS A 53 -11.34 -18.94 -11.51
N VAL A 54 -10.55 -17.93 -11.87
CA VAL A 54 -9.08 -18.03 -11.88
C VAL A 54 -8.42 -16.85 -11.14
N PRO A 55 -7.22 -17.02 -10.60
CA PRO A 55 -6.44 -15.88 -10.13
C PRO A 55 -5.82 -15.09 -11.31
N PRO A 56 -5.44 -13.82 -11.15
CA PRO A 56 -4.97 -12.97 -12.26
C PRO A 56 -3.70 -13.49 -12.94
N ASN A 57 -2.84 -14.23 -12.24
CA ASN A 57 -1.64 -14.84 -12.83
C ASN A 57 -1.95 -16.02 -13.78
N ALA A 58 -3.19 -16.45 -13.90
CA ALA A 58 -3.63 -17.38 -14.93
C ALA A 58 -3.95 -16.70 -16.28
N LEU A 59 -4.22 -15.39 -16.30
CA LEU A 59 -4.57 -14.64 -17.50
C LEU A 59 -3.65 -14.90 -18.71
N PRO A 60 -2.31 -14.89 -18.60
CA PRO A 60 -1.42 -15.14 -19.72
C PRO A 60 -1.52 -16.56 -20.33
N ARG A 61 -2.17 -17.49 -19.64
CA ARG A 61 -2.34 -18.88 -20.09
C ARG A 61 -3.68 -19.14 -20.78
N ILE A 62 -4.61 -18.18 -20.70
CA ILE A 62 -5.92 -18.27 -21.35
C ILE A 62 -5.72 -18.13 -22.85
N ARG A 63 -6.12 -19.17 -23.61
CA ARG A 63 -5.93 -19.24 -25.06
C ARG A 63 -7.18 -18.83 -25.83
N GLU A 64 -8.34 -19.11 -25.26
CA GLU A 64 -9.63 -18.83 -25.90
C GLU A 64 -10.22 -17.55 -25.33
N PRO A 65 -10.54 -16.57 -26.19
CA PRO A 65 -11.26 -15.36 -25.77
C PRO A 65 -12.61 -15.75 -25.13
N ARG A 66 -13.05 -14.93 -24.20
CA ARG A 66 -14.36 -15.05 -23.55
C ARG A 66 -15.22 -13.85 -23.92
N ASP A 67 -16.52 -14.07 -23.98
CA ASP A 67 -17.48 -12.99 -24.26
C ASP A 67 -17.56 -11.99 -23.10
N ARG A 68 -17.31 -12.46 -21.87
CA ARG A 68 -17.33 -11.65 -20.66
C ARG A 68 -16.18 -12.01 -19.71
N TYR A 69 -15.54 -11.00 -19.17
CA TYR A 69 -14.55 -11.12 -18.10
C TYR A 69 -15.05 -10.36 -16.87
N VAL A 70 -15.15 -11.02 -15.73
CA VAL A 70 -15.63 -10.43 -14.47
C VAL A 70 -14.47 -10.31 -13.49
N ILE A 71 -14.03 -9.11 -13.22
CA ILE A 71 -12.93 -8.83 -12.31
C ILE A 71 -13.48 -8.59 -10.92
N VAL A 72 -13.10 -9.41 -9.94
CA VAL A 72 -13.59 -9.32 -8.56
C VAL A 72 -12.52 -8.70 -7.67
N GLY A 73 -12.77 -7.50 -7.18
CA GLY A 73 -11.88 -6.76 -6.28
C GLY A 73 -11.65 -5.31 -6.70
N ALA A 74 -11.25 -4.47 -5.75
CA ALA A 74 -11.06 -3.03 -5.95
C ALA A 74 -9.62 -2.54 -5.76
N GLY A 75 -8.69 -3.44 -5.44
CA GLY A 75 -7.29 -3.12 -5.17
C GLY A 75 -6.41 -3.05 -6.43
N LYS A 76 -5.10 -2.85 -6.20
CA LYS A 76 -4.11 -2.77 -7.29
C LYS A 76 -4.10 -4.00 -8.20
N THR A 77 -4.28 -5.19 -7.63
CA THR A 77 -4.36 -6.45 -8.39
C THR A 77 -5.51 -6.42 -9.42
N ALA A 78 -6.67 -5.91 -9.03
CA ALA A 78 -7.81 -5.79 -9.94
C ALA A 78 -7.56 -4.74 -11.02
N THR A 79 -6.98 -3.58 -10.67
CA THR A 79 -6.62 -2.57 -11.68
C THR A 79 -5.62 -3.12 -12.69
N ASP A 80 -4.63 -3.91 -12.24
CA ASP A 80 -3.64 -4.53 -13.12
C ASP A 80 -4.27 -5.60 -14.03
N ALA A 81 -5.22 -6.39 -13.52
CA ALA A 81 -5.96 -7.35 -14.33
C ALA A 81 -6.81 -6.65 -15.43
N CYS A 82 -7.53 -5.58 -15.06
CA CYS A 82 -8.28 -4.76 -16.02
C CYS A 82 -7.35 -4.18 -17.12
N LEU A 83 -6.24 -3.55 -16.70
CA LEU A 83 -5.27 -2.97 -17.62
C LEU A 83 -4.63 -4.04 -18.52
N TRP A 84 -4.34 -5.22 -17.98
CA TRP A 84 -3.80 -6.32 -18.75
C TRP A 84 -4.77 -6.74 -19.87
N LEU A 85 -6.06 -6.93 -19.55
CA LEU A 85 -7.10 -7.30 -20.53
C LEU A 85 -7.24 -6.22 -21.61
N LEU A 86 -7.36 -4.95 -21.23
CA LEU A 86 -7.47 -3.84 -22.18
C LEU A 86 -6.26 -3.75 -23.12
N ARG A 87 -5.04 -3.95 -22.61
CA ARG A 87 -3.79 -3.97 -23.40
C ARG A 87 -3.66 -5.20 -24.31
N HIS A 88 -4.41 -6.26 -24.03
CA HIS A 88 -4.53 -7.44 -24.89
C HIS A 88 -5.75 -7.38 -25.82
N ASN A 89 -6.23 -6.17 -26.11
CA ASN A 89 -7.32 -5.88 -27.04
C ASN A 89 -8.68 -6.49 -26.67
N ILE A 90 -8.91 -6.79 -25.39
CA ILE A 90 -10.26 -7.11 -24.92
C ILE A 90 -11.05 -5.79 -24.84
N PRO A 91 -12.20 -5.67 -25.51
CA PRO A 91 -13.01 -4.46 -25.45
C PRO A 91 -13.45 -4.14 -24.02
N ALA A 92 -13.46 -2.87 -23.64
CA ALA A 92 -13.91 -2.46 -22.31
C ALA A 92 -15.37 -2.87 -22.03
N SER A 93 -16.20 -2.95 -23.05
CA SER A 93 -17.58 -3.45 -22.96
C SER A 93 -17.71 -4.93 -22.62
N HIS A 94 -16.63 -5.72 -22.73
CA HIS A 94 -16.57 -7.12 -22.32
C HIS A 94 -16.12 -7.29 -20.86
N LEU A 95 -15.82 -6.19 -20.16
CA LEU A 95 -15.36 -6.21 -18.76
C LEU A 95 -16.49 -5.81 -17.83
N THR A 96 -16.75 -6.62 -16.82
CA THR A 96 -17.55 -6.28 -15.64
C THR A 96 -16.62 -6.18 -14.43
N TRP A 97 -16.63 -5.06 -13.74
CA TRP A 97 -15.74 -4.84 -12.60
C TRP A 97 -16.51 -4.77 -11.29
N ILE A 98 -16.35 -5.79 -10.44
CA ILE A 98 -16.96 -5.86 -9.11
C ILE A 98 -16.07 -5.13 -8.12
N LYS A 99 -16.52 -3.97 -7.65
CA LYS A 99 -15.81 -3.10 -6.72
C LYS A 99 -16.64 -2.91 -5.46
N PRO A 100 -16.35 -3.63 -4.35
CA PRO A 100 -17.10 -3.43 -3.10
C PRO A 100 -16.94 -2.01 -2.53
N ARG A 101 -15.78 -1.39 -2.74
CA ARG A 101 -15.47 0.00 -2.33
C ARG A 101 -14.50 0.63 -3.32
N ASP A 102 -14.58 1.93 -3.51
CA ASP A 102 -13.60 2.69 -4.27
C ASP A 102 -12.42 3.14 -3.38
N SER A 103 -11.24 3.29 -3.98
CA SER A 103 -10.01 3.67 -3.28
C SER A 103 -9.42 4.95 -3.85
N TRP A 104 -8.92 5.79 -2.97
CA TRP A 104 -7.95 6.81 -3.32
C TRP A 104 -6.66 6.16 -3.80
N VAL A 105 -6.02 6.73 -4.81
CA VAL A 105 -4.83 6.19 -5.47
C VAL A 105 -3.79 7.29 -5.60
N LEU A 106 -2.51 6.94 -5.40
CA LEU A 106 -1.38 7.84 -5.62
C LEU A 106 -1.11 8.02 -7.11
N ASP A 107 -0.81 9.25 -7.54
CA ASP A 107 -0.27 9.46 -8.89
C ASP A 107 1.18 8.92 -8.95
N ARG A 108 1.45 8.06 -9.93
CA ARG A 108 2.78 7.46 -10.13
C ARG A 108 3.87 8.51 -10.27
N ALA A 109 3.60 9.64 -10.93
CA ALA A 109 4.56 10.71 -11.13
C ALA A 109 5.02 11.37 -9.82
N ALA A 110 4.18 11.31 -8.77
CA ALA A 110 4.48 11.87 -7.45
C ALA A 110 5.37 10.97 -6.58
N VAL A 111 5.43 9.66 -6.87
CA VAL A 111 6.15 8.67 -6.03
C VAL A 111 7.21 7.89 -6.80
N GLN A 112 7.45 8.20 -8.07
CA GLN A 112 8.41 7.49 -8.89
C GLN A 112 9.84 7.98 -8.62
N PRO A 113 10.80 7.07 -8.31
CA PRO A 113 12.19 7.46 -8.14
C PRO A 113 12.83 7.80 -9.49
N GLY A 114 13.82 8.68 -9.47
CA GLY A 114 14.60 9.09 -10.63
C GLY A 114 14.79 10.60 -10.73
N LYS A 115 15.91 11.03 -11.30
CA LYS A 115 16.25 12.46 -11.42
C LYS A 115 15.17 13.28 -12.14
N GLN A 116 14.55 12.73 -13.17
CA GLN A 116 13.49 13.36 -13.94
C GLN A 116 12.22 13.60 -13.14
N PHE A 117 11.97 12.81 -12.08
CA PHE A 117 10.78 12.92 -11.23
C PHE A 117 11.02 13.71 -9.94
N ALA A 118 12.28 14.04 -9.60
CA ALA A 118 12.64 14.69 -8.32
C ALA A 118 11.84 15.95 -8.01
N LYS A 119 11.60 16.81 -9.01
CA LYS A 119 10.78 18.03 -8.83
C LYS A 119 9.31 17.69 -8.56
N GLY A 120 8.77 16.64 -9.20
CA GLY A 120 7.41 16.16 -8.99
C GLY A 120 7.22 15.61 -7.58
N VAL A 121 8.14 14.78 -7.13
CA VAL A 121 8.15 14.21 -5.76
C VAL A 121 8.22 15.31 -4.70
N LEU A 122 9.11 16.30 -4.87
CA LEU A 122 9.22 17.42 -3.92
C LEU A 122 7.95 18.28 -3.89
N ARG A 123 7.37 18.56 -5.08
CA ARG A 123 6.12 19.31 -5.18
C ARG A 123 4.97 18.57 -4.49
N ASP A 124 4.86 17.26 -4.71
CA ASP A 124 3.84 16.42 -4.10
C ASP A 124 3.96 16.42 -2.57
N PHE A 125 5.16 16.21 -2.05
CA PHE A 125 5.42 16.26 -0.61
C PHE A 125 5.00 17.61 -0.01
N SER A 126 5.40 18.72 -0.62
CA SER A 126 5.02 20.07 -0.16
C SER A 126 3.52 20.31 -0.26
N ALA A 127 2.86 19.79 -1.30
CA ALA A 127 1.42 19.92 -1.52
C ALA A 127 0.62 19.12 -0.48
N GLN A 128 1.11 17.93 -0.07
CA GLN A 128 0.50 17.16 1.01
C GLN A 128 0.55 17.91 2.34
N LEU A 129 1.71 18.46 2.72
CA LEU A 129 1.84 19.27 3.94
C LEU A 129 0.92 20.49 3.94
N ALA A 130 0.85 21.21 2.82
CA ALA A 130 -0.04 22.36 2.68
C ALA A 130 -1.53 21.95 2.77
N ALA A 131 -1.90 20.81 2.17
CA ALA A 131 -3.27 20.29 2.26
C ALA A 131 -3.65 19.97 3.72
N VAL A 132 -2.75 19.40 4.51
CA VAL A 132 -2.99 19.12 5.94
C VAL A 132 -3.23 20.42 6.71
N VAL A 133 -2.38 21.42 6.51
CA VAL A 133 -2.49 22.70 7.24
C VAL A 133 -3.81 23.42 6.95
N GLU A 134 -4.25 23.38 5.70
CA GLU A 134 -5.44 24.09 5.24
C GLU A 134 -6.76 23.32 5.45
N ALA A 135 -6.71 22.02 5.72
CA ALA A 135 -7.91 21.18 5.80
C ALA A 135 -8.72 21.46 7.05
N ASP A 136 -10.04 21.49 6.91
CA ASP A 136 -10.98 21.66 8.02
C ASP A 136 -11.61 20.33 8.49
N SER A 137 -11.51 19.28 7.67
CA SER A 137 -11.99 17.92 7.96
C SER A 137 -11.24 16.88 7.15
N LEU A 138 -11.42 15.59 7.47
CA LEU A 138 -10.85 14.48 6.70
C LEU A 138 -11.30 14.51 5.23
N SER A 139 -12.57 14.73 4.95
CA SER A 139 -13.10 14.82 3.58
C SER A 139 -12.53 16.02 2.83
N ASP A 140 -12.41 17.19 3.48
CA ASP A 140 -11.79 18.37 2.90
C ASP A 140 -10.31 18.13 2.60
N LEU A 141 -9.58 17.45 3.49
CA LEU A 141 -8.17 17.06 3.26
C LEU A 141 -8.02 16.25 1.97
N PHE A 142 -8.82 15.20 1.80
CA PHE A 142 -8.72 14.33 0.62
C PHE A 142 -9.14 15.05 -0.67
N THR A 143 -10.12 15.94 -0.60
CA THR A 143 -10.50 16.83 -1.70
C THR A 143 -9.33 17.76 -2.09
N ARG A 144 -8.63 18.33 -1.12
CA ARG A 144 -7.43 19.17 -1.36
C ARG A 144 -6.27 18.38 -1.92
N LEU A 145 -6.04 17.15 -1.44
CA LEU A 145 -5.02 16.25 -1.98
C LEU A 145 -5.28 15.91 -3.45
N GLU A 146 -6.55 15.64 -3.82
CA GLU A 146 -6.93 15.42 -5.21
C GLU A 146 -6.76 16.69 -6.05
N ALA A 147 -7.24 17.83 -5.59
CA ALA A 147 -7.11 19.11 -6.31
C ALA A 147 -5.65 19.50 -6.58
N ARG A 148 -4.71 19.06 -5.72
CA ARG A 148 -3.26 19.27 -5.87
C ARG A 148 -2.57 18.18 -6.69
N GLY A 149 -3.29 17.15 -7.11
CA GLY A 149 -2.76 16.03 -7.89
C GLY A 149 -1.91 15.04 -7.08
N CYS A 150 -1.99 15.07 -5.74
CA CYS A 150 -1.34 14.10 -4.87
C CYS A 150 -2.06 12.75 -4.90
N LEU A 151 -3.38 12.80 -4.97
CA LEU A 151 -4.27 11.64 -5.08
C LEU A 151 -5.16 11.75 -6.32
N VAL A 152 -5.65 10.62 -6.76
CA VAL A 152 -6.63 10.51 -7.84
C VAL A 152 -7.69 9.49 -7.48
N ARG A 153 -8.90 9.61 -8.03
CA ARG A 153 -9.94 8.58 -8.00
C ARG A 153 -10.27 8.12 -9.41
N ILE A 154 -10.58 6.82 -9.54
CA ILE A 154 -10.90 6.23 -10.83
C ILE A 154 -12.24 6.79 -11.34
N ASP A 155 -13.27 6.78 -10.49
CA ASP A 155 -14.57 7.36 -10.77
C ASP A 155 -14.74 8.68 -10.00
N GLN A 156 -14.86 9.78 -10.73
CA GLN A 156 -14.97 11.12 -10.13
C GLN A 156 -16.33 11.39 -9.46
N THR A 157 -17.33 10.55 -9.73
CA THR A 157 -18.67 10.68 -9.15
C THR A 157 -18.84 9.94 -7.83
N VAL A 158 -17.83 9.13 -7.44
CA VAL A 158 -17.86 8.29 -6.25
C VAL A 158 -16.82 8.76 -5.24
N GLU A 159 -17.22 8.99 -3.99
CA GLU A 159 -16.29 9.28 -2.89
C GLU A 159 -15.62 7.97 -2.44
N PRO A 160 -14.29 7.87 -2.54
CA PRO A 160 -13.58 6.67 -2.10
C PRO A 160 -13.55 6.55 -0.58
N THR A 161 -13.82 5.35 -0.09
CA THR A 161 -13.75 5.00 1.34
C THR A 161 -12.52 4.20 1.72
N MET A 162 -11.61 3.95 0.76
CA MET A 162 -10.37 3.23 0.99
C MET A 162 -9.14 4.07 0.61
N TYR A 163 -8.03 3.81 1.31
CA TYR A 163 -6.70 4.26 0.93
C TYR A 163 -5.69 3.15 1.25
N ARG A 164 -4.95 2.64 0.27
CA ARG A 164 -4.00 1.52 0.44
C ARG A 164 -2.67 1.73 -0.30
N CYS A 165 -2.24 2.96 -0.51
CA CYS A 165 -1.03 3.29 -1.25
C CYS A 165 -0.95 2.68 -2.67
N ALA A 166 -2.06 2.34 -3.29
CA ALA A 166 -2.07 1.91 -4.68
C ALA A 166 -1.64 3.07 -5.58
N ILE A 167 -0.93 2.75 -6.66
CA ILE A 167 -0.31 3.73 -7.56
C ILE A 167 -0.82 3.50 -8.98
N LEU A 168 -1.29 4.57 -9.64
CA LEU A 168 -1.66 4.58 -11.05
C LEU A 168 -1.01 5.77 -11.77
N SER A 169 -0.66 5.61 -13.03
CA SER A 169 -0.35 6.73 -13.91
C SER A 169 -1.62 7.33 -14.50
N GLN A 170 -1.56 8.56 -15.00
CA GLN A 170 -2.68 9.20 -15.67
C GLN A 170 -3.15 8.41 -16.92
N ALA A 171 -2.23 7.77 -17.65
CA ALA A 171 -2.56 6.92 -18.77
C ALA A 171 -3.32 5.65 -18.34
N GLU A 172 -2.88 4.99 -17.25
CA GLU A 172 -3.59 3.84 -16.68
C GLU A 172 -4.98 4.22 -16.16
N LEU A 173 -5.10 5.40 -15.56
CA LEU A 173 -6.37 5.93 -15.08
C LEU A 173 -7.35 6.17 -16.25
N ALA A 174 -6.88 6.75 -17.35
CA ALA A 174 -7.69 6.97 -18.56
C ALA A 174 -8.20 5.64 -19.16
N GLU A 175 -7.35 4.61 -19.20
CA GLU A 175 -7.74 3.28 -19.68
C GLU A 175 -8.80 2.62 -18.77
N LEU A 176 -8.61 2.68 -17.45
CA LEU A 176 -9.55 2.09 -16.49
C LEU A 176 -10.94 2.76 -16.53
N ARG A 177 -11.00 4.06 -16.80
CA ARG A 177 -12.25 4.83 -16.95
C ARG A 177 -13.08 4.44 -18.17
N ARG A 178 -12.54 3.65 -19.10
CA ARG A 178 -13.28 3.09 -20.25
C ARG A 178 -14.20 1.93 -19.84
N ILE A 179 -13.99 1.35 -18.65
CA ILE A 179 -14.82 0.25 -18.14
C ILE A 179 -16.07 0.88 -17.52
N GLU A 180 -17.21 0.73 -18.18
CA GLU A 180 -18.49 1.33 -17.77
C GLU A 180 -19.30 0.40 -16.86
N ASP A 181 -19.19 -0.93 -17.06
CA ASP A 181 -19.91 -1.92 -16.24
C ASP A 181 -19.19 -2.16 -14.91
N VAL A 182 -19.42 -1.24 -13.95
CA VAL A 182 -18.84 -1.29 -12.60
C VAL A 182 -19.94 -1.55 -11.58
N VAL A 183 -19.85 -2.71 -10.90
CA VAL A 183 -20.82 -3.16 -9.90
C VAL A 183 -20.34 -2.82 -8.49
N ARG A 184 -21.10 -1.96 -7.78
CA ARG A 184 -20.83 -1.47 -6.42
C ARG A 184 -21.90 -1.95 -5.45
N MET A 185 -22.02 -3.27 -5.30
CA MET A 185 -23.03 -3.93 -4.46
C MET A 185 -22.42 -4.67 -3.27
N GLY A 186 -21.28 -4.20 -2.76
CA GLY A 186 -20.56 -4.86 -1.66
C GLY A 186 -19.71 -6.05 -2.12
N HIS A 187 -19.35 -6.91 -1.17
CA HIS A 187 -18.49 -8.07 -1.42
C HIS A 187 -19.27 -9.20 -2.08
N VAL A 188 -18.56 -10.02 -2.87
CA VAL A 188 -19.10 -11.25 -3.43
C VAL A 188 -19.30 -12.27 -2.31
N GLN A 189 -20.48 -12.87 -2.26
CA GLN A 189 -20.83 -13.97 -1.36
C GLN A 189 -20.77 -15.34 -2.07
N SER A 190 -21.24 -15.38 -3.32
CA SER A 190 -21.15 -16.58 -4.15
C SER A 190 -21.23 -16.26 -5.63
N ILE A 191 -20.65 -17.16 -6.44
CA ILE A 191 -20.73 -17.16 -7.90
C ILE A 191 -21.29 -18.49 -8.35
N GLY A 192 -22.41 -18.45 -9.04
CA GLY A 192 -23.05 -19.60 -9.71
C GLY A 192 -23.18 -19.39 -11.22
N PRO A 193 -23.67 -20.40 -11.95
CA PRO A 193 -23.90 -20.28 -13.37
C PRO A 193 -24.82 -19.12 -13.69
N GLY A 194 -24.32 -18.14 -14.44
CA GLY A 194 -25.09 -16.98 -14.88
C GLY A 194 -25.44 -15.95 -13.80
N ARG A 195 -24.93 -16.07 -12.55
CA ARG A 195 -25.31 -15.17 -11.47
C ARG A 195 -24.22 -14.98 -10.41
N ILE A 196 -24.08 -13.74 -9.94
CA ILE A 196 -23.28 -13.39 -8.75
C ILE A 196 -24.22 -12.93 -7.65
N THR A 197 -23.99 -13.43 -6.43
CA THR A 197 -24.61 -12.91 -5.20
C THR A 197 -23.61 -12.02 -4.48
N LEU A 198 -24.04 -10.81 -4.13
CA LEU A 198 -23.25 -9.79 -3.43
C LEU A 198 -23.98 -9.37 -2.15
N ASP A 199 -23.33 -8.60 -1.27
CA ASP A 199 -23.96 -8.09 -0.04
C ASP A 199 -25.27 -7.35 -0.33
N GLY A 200 -25.32 -6.54 -1.39
CA GLY A 200 -26.46 -5.69 -1.78
C GLY A 200 -27.45 -6.36 -2.73
N GLY A 201 -27.34 -7.67 -3.01
CA GLY A 201 -28.26 -8.39 -3.90
C GLY A 201 -27.58 -9.27 -4.92
N THR A 202 -28.25 -9.50 -6.06
CA THR A 202 -27.76 -10.37 -7.13
C THR A 202 -27.55 -9.60 -8.43
N ARG A 203 -26.59 -10.05 -9.24
CA ARG A 203 -26.34 -9.58 -10.60
C ARG A 203 -26.32 -10.79 -11.55
N ASP A 204 -27.11 -10.75 -12.59
CA ASP A 204 -27.04 -11.73 -13.67
C ASP A 204 -25.83 -11.41 -14.57
N ILE A 205 -25.12 -12.44 -14.98
CA ILE A 205 -23.91 -12.40 -15.83
C ILE A 205 -24.04 -13.53 -16.84
N GLU A 206 -23.41 -13.38 -18.00
CA GLU A 206 -23.36 -14.44 -19.01
C GLU A 206 -22.74 -15.72 -18.40
N SER A 207 -23.39 -16.88 -18.64
CA SER A 207 -22.94 -18.16 -18.05
C SER A 207 -21.56 -18.63 -18.55
N SER A 208 -21.11 -18.11 -19.73
CA SER A 208 -19.78 -18.36 -20.30
C SER A 208 -18.68 -17.40 -19.76
N ALA A 209 -19.02 -16.54 -18.79
CA ALA A 209 -18.09 -15.56 -18.25
C ALA A 209 -16.89 -16.22 -17.54
N LEU A 210 -15.71 -15.60 -17.69
CA LEU A 210 -14.53 -15.93 -16.91
C LEU A 210 -14.41 -14.96 -15.74
N TYR A 211 -14.38 -15.49 -14.53
CA TYR A 211 -14.18 -14.72 -13.31
C TYR A 211 -12.71 -14.67 -12.95
N ILE A 212 -12.23 -13.48 -12.57
CA ILE A 212 -10.84 -13.23 -12.18
C ILE A 212 -10.85 -12.76 -10.74
N ASP A 213 -10.46 -13.65 -9.81
CA ASP A 213 -10.41 -13.34 -8.40
C ASP A 213 -9.20 -12.47 -8.05
N CYS A 214 -9.46 -11.21 -7.76
CA CYS A 214 -8.49 -10.23 -7.29
C CYS A 214 -8.79 -9.76 -5.85
N SER A 215 -9.55 -10.56 -5.08
CA SER A 215 -10.14 -10.15 -3.80
C SER A 215 -9.24 -10.33 -2.58
N ALA A 216 -7.98 -10.74 -2.75
CA ALA A 216 -7.05 -10.88 -1.63
C ALA A 216 -6.70 -9.52 -0.99
N ASP A 217 -6.48 -9.52 0.32
CA ASP A 217 -6.19 -8.30 1.08
C ASP A 217 -4.85 -7.62 0.73
N GLY A 218 -3.93 -8.32 0.08
CA GLY A 218 -2.57 -7.84 -0.17
C GLY A 218 -1.75 -7.89 1.12
N PHE A 219 -1.56 -6.75 1.79
CA PHE A 219 -0.95 -6.75 3.12
C PHE A 219 -1.98 -7.17 4.17
N ALA A 220 -1.71 -8.29 4.87
CA ALA A 220 -2.53 -8.69 6.01
C ALA A 220 -2.43 -7.63 7.12
N HIS A 221 -3.56 -7.38 7.77
CA HIS A 221 -3.57 -6.49 8.92
C HIS A 221 -2.84 -7.17 10.09
N ARG A 222 -1.82 -6.50 10.60
CA ARG A 222 -1.10 -6.88 11.82
C ARG A 222 -0.96 -5.63 12.68
N ASP A 223 -1.17 -5.78 13.96
CA ASP A 223 -0.90 -4.70 14.91
C ASP A 223 0.60 -4.37 14.91
N PRO A 224 0.97 -3.08 14.90
CA PRO A 224 2.36 -2.69 14.99
C PRO A 224 3.02 -3.24 16.25
N ALA A 225 4.23 -3.77 16.12
CA ALA A 225 5.03 -4.25 17.25
C ALA A 225 6.34 -3.46 17.33
N THR A 226 7.00 -3.49 18.47
CA THR A 226 8.36 -2.95 18.64
C THR A 226 9.30 -3.63 17.64
N VAL A 227 10.11 -2.85 16.92
CA VAL A 227 11.01 -3.39 15.89
C VAL A 227 12.13 -4.22 16.51
N PHE A 228 12.81 -3.69 17.52
CA PHE A 228 13.94 -4.34 18.20
C PHE A 228 13.53 -4.78 19.61
N SER A 229 13.68 -6.06 19.91
CA SER A 229 13.41 -6.62 21.22
C SER A 229 14.40 -7.74 21.53
N GLY A 230 15.49 -7.43 22.22
CA GLY A 230 16.57 -8.38 22.56
C GLY A 230 17.20 -8.98 21.29
N ASN A 231 17.09 -10.28 21.10
CA ASN A 231 17.59 -10.96 19.90
C ASN A 231 16.61 -10.98 18.70
N HIS A 232 15.41 -10.41 18.87
CA HIS A 232 14.37 -10.44 17.85
C HIS A 232 14.25 -9.10 17.14
N ILE A 233 14.08 -9.15 15.81
CA ILE A 233 13.80 -8.01 14.93
C ILE A 233 12.51 -8.29 14.18
N SER A 234 11.49 -7.43 14.37
CA SER A 234 10.22 -7.49 13.67
C SER A 234 10.26 -6.56 12.45
N LEU A 235 10.43 -7.12 11.25
CA LEU A 235 10.39 -6.33 10.02
C LEU A 235 8.98 -5.83 9.75
N GLN A 236 8.84 -4.51 9.69
CA GLN A 236 7.59 -3.83 9.41
C GLN A 236 7.86 -2.46 8.79
N ALA A 237 6.82 -1.71 8.42
CA ALA A 237 7.03 -0.37 7.93
C ALA A 237 7.51 0.56 9.04
N VAL A 238 8.56 1.33 8.77
CA VAL A 238 9.05 2.49 9.54
C VAL A 238 9.02 3.74 8.69
N ARG A 239 8.55 3.59 7.45
CA ARG A 239 8.27 4.66 6.49
C ARG A 239 7.01 4.34 5.70
N THR A 240 6.31 5.39 5.25
CA THR A 240 5.06 5.28 4.48
C THR A 240 5.20 4.38 3.25
N CYS A 241 4.44 3.31 3.16
CA CYS A 241 4.27 2.45 1.97
C CYS A 241 5.56 2.03 1.23
N GLN A 242 6.70 2.00 1.92
CA GLN A 242 8.02 1.64 1.35
C GLN A 242 8.66 0.48 2.13
N PRO A 243 8.20 -0.76 1.97
CA PRO A 243 8.69 -1.90 2.74
C PRO A 243 10.18 -2.17 2.52
N ALA A 244 10.68 -2.07 1.29
CA ALA A 244 12.09 -2.30 0.99
C ALA A 244 13.01 -1.25 1.65
N PHE A 245 12.61 0.03 1.64
CA PHE A 245 13.38 1.07 2.32
C PHE A 245 13.26 0.95 3.84
N SER A 246 12.10 0.57 4.37
CA SER A 246 11.91 0.30 5.80
C SER A 246 12.84 -0.81 6.29
N ALA A 247 12.96 -1.90 5.54
CA ALA A 247 13.89 -2.98 5.86
C ALA A 247 15.36 -2.50 5.84
N ALA A 248 15.73 -1.64 4.88
CA ALA A 248 17.07 -1.06 4.81
C ALA A 248 17.35 -0.11 6.00
N VAL A 249 16.37 0.70 6.43
CA VAL A 249 16.47 1.54 7.64
C VAL A 249 16.70 0.67 8.87
N ILE A 250 15.90 -0.37 9.07
CA ILE A 250 16.02 -1.29 10.21
C ILE A 250 17.40 -1.94 10.23
N ALA A 251 17.90 -2.41 9.08
CA ALA A 251 19.22 -3.03 8.99
C ALA A 251 20.36 -2.03 9.26
N HIS A 252 20.25 -0.79 8.79
CA HIS A 252 21.21 0.26 9.09
C HIS A 252 21.23 0.59 10.59
N VAL A 253 20.07 0.80 11.16
CA VAL A 253 19.92 1.15 12.59
C VAL A 253 20.42 0.02 13.48
N GLU A 254 20.17 -1.26 13.13
CA GLU A 254 20.72 -2.41 13.86
C GLU A 254 22.25 -2.40 13.87
N ALA A 255 22.88 -2.00 12.78
CA ALA A 255 24.34 -1.99 12.64
C ALA A 255 25.00 -0.74 13.26
N ALA A 256 24.33 0.42 13.23
CA ALA A 256 24.91 1.71 13.61
C ALA A 256 24.70 2.08 15.09
N TYR A 257 23.63 1.61 15.72
CA TYR A 257 23.27 2.02 17.06
C TYR A 257 23.41 0.87 18.09
N PRO A 258 23.82 1.16 19.34
CA PRO A 258 24.28 0.11 20.25
C PRO A 258 23.17 -0.66 20.96
N ASP A 259 22.03 -0.01 21.26
CA ASP A 259 20.96 -0.56 22.11
C ASP A 259 19.58 -0.44 21.47
N ASP A 260 18.65 -1.24 21.97
CA ASP A 260 17.30 -1.36 21.41
C ASP A 260 16.44 -0.11 21.66
N ASP A 261 16.65 0.64 22.73
CA ASP A 261 15.90 1.87 23.01
C ASP A 261 16.24 2.93 21.98
N THR A 262 17.53 3.15 21.71
CA THR A 262 18.00 4.04 20.66
C THR A 262 17.52 3.58 19.28
N ARG A 263 17.64 2.29 18.97
CA ARG A 263 17.19 1.72 17.68
C ARG A 263 15.70 1.91 17.47
N ASN A 264 14.88 1.66 18.48
CA ASN A 264 13.44 1.82 18.41
C ASN A 264 13.01 3.29 18.29
N ALA A 265 13.77 4.24 18.82
CA ALA A 265 13.53 5.65 18.62
C ALA A 265 13.65 6.07 17.13
N PHE A 266 14.56 5.43 16.36
CA PHE A 266 14.68 5.66 14.91
C PHE A 266 13.75 4.82 14.06
N CYS A 267 13.18 3.75 14.62
CA CYS A 267 12.38 2.75 13.91
C CYS A 267 10.96 2.63 14.49
N GLY A 268 10.31 3.75 14.80
CA GLY A 268 8.90 3.74 15.20
C GLY A 268 8.02 3.08 14.13
N PRO A 269 7.15 2.12 14.50
CA PRO A 269 6.28 1.45 13.54
C PRO A 269 5.33 2.42 12.85
N VAL A 270 5.19 2.28 11.53
CA VAL A 270 4.28 3.05 10.68
C VAL A 270 3.17 2.11 10.18
N PRO A 271 1.90 2.31 10.59
CA PRO A 271 0.82 1.43 10.19
C PRO A 271 0.55 1.51 8.68
N TYR A 272 0.20 0.36 8.06
CA TYR A 272 -0.30 0.34 6.69
C TYR A 272 -1.74 0.83 6.67
N PRO A 273 -2.06 1.81 5.81
CA PRO A 273 -3.40 2.40 5.77
C PRO A 273 -4.39 1.48 5.04
N ARG A 274 -5.66 1.51 5.49
CA ARG A 274 -6.80 0.80 4.91
C ARG A 274 -7.88 1.77 4.43
N ASP A 275 -7.97 2.92 5.08
CA ASP A 275 -8.96 3.95 4.83
C ASP A 275 -8.33 5.36 4.96
N PRO A 276 -9.09 6.42 4.70
CA PRO A 276 -8.62 7.79 4.82
C PRO A 276 -8.12 8.18 6.23
N ALA A 277 -8.74 7.69 7.32
CA ALA A 277 -8.27 7.99 8.67
C ALA A 277 -6.92 7.33 8.97
N ASP A 278 -6.70 6.14 8.46
CA ASP A 278 -5.41 5.45 8.57
C ASP A 278 -4.27 6.20 7.84
N TRP A 279 -4.59 6.98 6.80
CA TRP A 279 -3.59 7.86 6.18
C TRP A 279 -3.05 8.89 7.20
N LEU A 280 -3.92 9.46 8.05
CA LEU A 280 -3.50 10.37 9.12
C LEU A 280 -2.60 9.66 10.14
N ARG A 281 -2.98 8.46 10.58
CA ARG A 281 -2.20 7.64 11.53
C ARG A 281 -0.82 7.29 10.95
N MET A 282 -0.76 6.91 9.68
CA MET A 282 0.46 6.63 8.94
C MET A 282 1.37 7.86 8.86
N MET A 283 0.82 9.03 8.51
CA MET A 283 1.60 10.28 8.41
C MET A 283 2.12 10.73 9.75
N LEU A 284 1.32 10.65 10.83
CA LEU A 284 1.77 10.97 12.19
C LEU A 284 2.95 10.11 12.62
N ALA A 285 2.85 8.79 12.45
CA ALA A 285 3.93 7.88 12.80
C ALA A 285 5.20 8.15 11.98
N PHE A 286 5.05 8.38 10.69
CA PHE A 286 6.15 8.69 9.80
C PHE A 286 6.83 10.05 10.15
N ASN A 287 6.06 11.10 10.41
CA ASN A 287 6.60 12.40 10.79
C ASN A 287 7.40 12.33 12.10
N LYS A 288 6.95 11.51 13.07
CA LYS A 288 7.71 11.25 14.31
C LYS A 288 9.08 10.63 14.01
N ASN A 289 9.13 9.63 13.14
CA ASN A 289 10.40 9.03 12.69
C ASN A 289 11.28 10.06 11.96
N GLN A 290 10.70 10.88 11.08
CA GLN A 290 11.45 11.92 10.36
C GLN A 290 12.08 12.93 11.32
N LEU A 291 11.37 13.40 12.33
CA LEU A 291 11.91 14.33 13.33
C LEU A 291 13.10 13.70 14.07
N GLN A 292 12.99 12.41 14.41
CA GLN A 292 14.09 11.69 15.03
C GLN A 292 15.30 11.55 14.08
N TRP A 293 15.07 11.24 12.79
CA TRP A 293 16.15 11.17 11.79
C TRP A 293 16.82 12.53 11.58
N PHE A 294 16.05 13.63 11.55
CA PHE A 294 16.60 14.98 11.39
C PHE A 294 17.49 15.42 12.57
N SER A 295 17.32 14.83 13.75
CA SER A 295 18.14 15.13 14.94
C SER A 295 19.50 14.46 14.93
N ASP A 296 19.74 13.51 14.02
CA ASP A 296 20.99 12.74 13.95
C ASP A 296 21.66 12.91 12.58
N PRO A 297 22.83 13.59 12.51
CA PRO A 297 23.52 13.84 11.26
C PRO A 297 23.98 12.57 10.52
N ASP A 298 24.37 11.51 11.23
CA ASP A 298 24.85 10.27 10.65
C ASP A 298 23.68 9.50 10.04
N MET A 299 22.55 9.46 10.72
CA MET A 299 21.32 8.90 10.16
C MET A 299 20.89 9.65 8.89
N MET A 300 20.91 11.00 8.91
CA MET A 300 20.56 11.79 7.73
C MET A 300 21.52 11.59 6.57
N ALA A 301 22.82 11.50 6.82
CA ALA A 301 23.80 11.21 5.79
C ALA A 301 23.52 9.84 5.11
N TRP A 302 23.16 8.84 5.90
CA TRP A 302 22.80 7.54 5.38
C TRP A 302 21.47 7.57 4.60
N VAL A 303 20.43 8.23 5.12
CA VAL A 303 19.12 8.38 4.46
C VAL A 303 19.27 9.05 3.10
N ASP A 304 20.09 10.09 3.00
CA ASP A 304 20.37 10.81 1.75
C ASP A 304 21.13 9.96 0.74
N ALA A 305 22.07 9.13 1.20
CA ALA A 305 22.84 8.21 0.35
C ALA A 305 22.03 6.98 -0.08
N ALA A 306 20.97 6.62 0.65
CA ALA A 306 20.21 5.39 0.44
C ALA A 306 19.42 5.42 -0.87
N ARG A 307 19.84 4.60 -1.86
CA ARG A 307 19.20 4.54 -3.20
C ARG A 307 17.75 4.05 -3.17
N LEU A 308 17.32 3.35 -2.13
CA LEU A 308 15.94 2.92 -1.94
C LEU A 308 15.02 4.05 -1.43
N ASN A 309 15.58 5.16 -0.97
CA ASN A 309 14.83 6.34 -0.57
C ASN A 309 14.27 7.04 -1.81
N VAL A 310 12.95 7.20 -1.89
CA VAL A 310 12.29 7.91 -3.01
C VAL A 310 12.80 9.36 -3.15
N LEU A 311 13.25 9.97 -2.05
CA LEU A 311 13.81 11.32 -2.01
C LEU A 311 15.31 11.38 -2.36
N HIS A 312 15.99 10.24 -2.57
CA HIS A 312 17.43 10.21 -2.88
C HIS A 312 17.82 11.17 -4.02
N HIS A 313 17.07 11.18 -5.10
CA HIS A 313 17.34 12.07 -6.23
C HIS A 313 16.96 13.53 -5.98
N VAL A 314 16.07 13.81 -5.03
CA VAL A 314 15.78 15.18 -4.57
C VAL A 314 16.97 15.70 -3.79
N SER A 315 17.47 14.94 -2.81
CA SER A 315 18.65 15.30 -2.02
C SER A 315 19.88 15.50 -2.90
N ALA A 316 20.08 14.65 -3.92
CA ALA A 316 21.18 14.77 -4.87
C ALA A 316 21.06 15.96 -5.85
N ALA A 317 19.85 16.50 -6.05
CA ALA A 317 19.58 17.61 -6.99
C ALA A 317 19.67 18.98 -6.36
N VAL A 318 19.75 19.09 -5.02
CA VAL A 318 19.83 20.35 -4.29
C VAL A 318 21.21 20.53 -3.65
N SER A 319 21.64 21.78 -3.46
CA SER A 319 22.90 22.05 -2.74
C SER A 319 22.77 21.68 -1.26
N GLU A 320 23.89 21.39 -0.61
CA GLU A 320 23.94 21.09 0.83
C GLU A 320 23.25 22.17 1.66
N ARG A 321 23.54 23.43 1.42
CA ARG A 321 22.88 24.57 2.08
C ARG A 321 21.36 24.59 1.87
N ALA A 322 20.89 24.22 0.67
CA ALA A 322 19.44 24.16 0.40
C ALA A 322 18.80 22.98 1.14
N ARG A 323 19.48 21.85 1.23
CA ARG A 323 19.06 20.69 1.99
C ARG A 323 18.95 20.97 3.49
N GLU A 324 19.98 21.59 4.10
CA GLU A 324 19.96 22.02 5.49
C GLU A 324 18.79 22.95 5.77
N LYS A 325 18.54 23.91 4.85
CA LYS A 325 17.38 24.80 4.98
C LYS A 325 16.06 24.03 4.93
N ILE A 326 15.91 23.06 4.01
CA ILE A 326 14.71 22.23 3.92
C ILE A 326 14.50 21.44 5.22
N ILE A 327 15.53 20.79 5.74
CA ILE A 327 15.47 20.05 7.01
C ILE A 327 15.08 20.98 8.16
N SER A 328 15.70 22.14 8.27
CA SER A 328 15.39 23.14 9.30
C SER A 328 13.94 23.61 9.25
N VAL A 329 13.41 23.89 8.05
CA VAL A 329 12.02 24.28 7.85
C VAL A 329 11.08 23.13 8.24
N LEU A 330 11.35 21.93 7.76
CA LEU A 330 10.54 20.74 8.10
C LEU A 330 10.56 20.45 9.60
N SER A 331 11.73 20.48 10.24
CA SER A 331 11.85 20.28 11.70
C SER A 331 11.04 21.29 12.50
N SER A 332 10.93 22.52 12.02
CA SER A 332 10.13 23.56 12.69
C SER A 332 8.64 23.46 12.41
N GLN A 333 8.22 22.93 11.26
CA GLN A 333 6.81 22.88 10.86
C GLN A 333 6.12 21.56 11.21
N LEU A 334 6.85 20.43 11.18
CA LEU A 334 6.27 19.12 11.44
C LEU A 334 5.52 18.99 12.78
N PRO A 335 5.96 19.60 13.90
CA PRO A 335 5.18 19.55 15.13
C PRO A 335 3.76 20.11 14.97
N ALA A 336 3.62 21.32 14.41
CA ALA A 336 2.33 21.95 14.17
C ALA A 336 1.47 21.15 13.15
N ILE A 337 2.11 20.55 12.15
CA ILE A 337 1.45 19.64 11.20
C ILE A 337 0.93 18.39 11.91
N ASN A 338 1.70 17.83 12.84
CA ASN A 338 1.28 16.67 13.64
C ASN A 338 0.09 17.02 14.53
N ASP A 339 0.09 18.18 15.19
CA ASP A 339 -1.04 18.67 15.98
C ASP A 339 -2.32 18.76 15.09
N LYS A 340 -2.17 19.26 13.87
CA LYS A 340 -3.28 19.36 12.92
C LYS A 340 -3.79 17.97 12.47
N LEU A 341 -2.87 17.03 12.21
CA LEU A 341 -3.23 15.63 11.89
C LEU A 341 -3.99 14.97 13.06
N GLU A 342 -3.58 15.20 14.31
CA GLU A 342 -4.26 14.69 15.49
C GLU A 342 -5.67 15.29 15.65
N ILE A 343 -5.83 16.59 15.39
CA ILE A 343 -7.15 17.24 15.39
C ILE A 343 -8.06 16.63 14.32
N LEU A 344 -7.57 16.46 13.08
CA LEU A 344 -8.35 15.86 11.99
C LEU A 344 -8.71 14.39 12.28
N LEU A 345 -7.81 13.65 12.91
CA LEU A 345 -8.05 12.26 13.30
C LEU A 345 -9.14 12.17 14.38
N ALA A 346 -9.07 13.02 15.42
CA ALA A 346 -10.09 13.06 16.48
C ALA A 346 -11.49 13.46 15.98
N GLN A 347 -11.58 14.11 14.82
CA GLN A 347 -12.88 14.43 14.17
C GLN A 347 -13.41 13.27 13.32
N ALA A 348 -12.54 12.32 12.93
CA ALA A 348 -12.86 11.21 12.04
C ALA A 348 -13.25 9.92 12.79
N ASP A 349 -12.81 9.77 14.04
CA ASP A 349 -13.14 8.67 14.96
C ASP A 349 -14.47 8.98 15.67
#